data_356085ea6f6bbf377653eb9f1c9a5156
#
_entry.id   356085ea6f6bbf377653eb9f1c9a5156
#
_cell.length_a   1.000
_cell.length_b   1.000
_cell.length_c   1.000
_cell.angle_alpha   90.00
_cell.angle_beta   90.00
_cell.angle_gamma   90.00
#
_symmetry.space_group_name_H-M   'P 1'
#
loop_
_entity.id
_entity.type
_entity.pdbx_description
1 polymer ?
#
loop_
_entity_poly.entity_id
_entity_poly.type
_entity_poly.pdbx_seq_one_letter_code
_entity_poly.pdbx_strand_id
1 'polypeptide(L)'
;VVTFSIAQMDAVDEAVERRRRQQPEYDHFFKEDRLEGFFVKNLENVQGDERDVIILSLGYGFDPQGQMTMNFGPVNRAGGERRLNVAVTRAREMTILVSSVKAADMDMESAKSIGTVILHAYLEYAEKGPEVLKSVAREASEFDSPIEQDVAMVLQRLSYAFVPHVGCS
;
A
#
# COMPACT_ATOMS: atom_id res chain seq x y z
N VAL A 1 9.93 -1.80 -7.86
CA VAL A 1 9.44 -0.58 -7.20
C VAL A 1 8.05 -0.28 -7.73
N VAL A 2 7.13 0.12 -6.84
CA VAL A 2 5.79 0.56 -7.19
C VAL A 2 5.60 2.00 -6.70
N THR A 3 5.23 2.89 -7.61
CA THR A 3 5.03 4.32 -7.36
C THR A 3 3.56 4.70 -7.43
N PHE A 4 3.20 5.84 -6.85
CA PHE A 4 1.81 6.31 -6.80
C PHE A 4 1.43 7.21 -7.99
N SER A 5 2.40 7.62 -8.81
CA SER A 5 2.15 8.42 -10.01
C SER A 5 3.11 8.06 -11.14
N ILE A 6 2.74 8.37 -12.37
CA ILE A 6 3.59 8.18 -13.55
C ILE A 6 4.82 9.07 -13.46
N ALA A 7 4.68 10.33 -13.09
CA ALA A 7 5.81 11.25 -12.96
C ALA A 7 6.87 10.74 -11.95
N GLN A 8 6.42 10.13 -10.85
CA GLN A 8 7.34 9.52 -9.89
C GLN A 8 7.96 8.23 -10.46
N MET A 9 7.20 7.43 -11.20
CA MET A 9 7.72 6.23 -11.87
C MET A 9 8.88 6.60 -12.79
N ASP A 10 8.68 7.59 -13.67
CA ASP A 10 9.69 8.07 -14.61
C ASP A 10 10.94 8.60 -13.87
N ALA A 11 10.74 9.36 -12.79
CA ALA A 11 11.85 9.89 -11.99
C ALA A 11 12.66 8.78 -11.29
N VAL A 12 11.99 7.74 -10.78
CA VAL A 12 12.65 6.58 -10.16
C VAL A 12 13.41 5.78 -11.22
N ASP A 13 12.80 5.55 -12.38
CA ASP A 13 13.41 4.80 -13.47
C ASP A 13 14.67 5.51 -14.00
N GLU A 14 14.60 6.83 -14.22
CA GLU A 14 15.76 7.65 -14.57
C GLU A 14 16.87 7.58 -13.51
N ALA A 15 16.50 7.64 -12.23
CA ALA A 15 17.46 7.56 -11.14
C ALA A 15 18.13 6.19 -11.07
N VAL A 16 17.40 5.10 -11.30
CA VAL A 16 17.94 3.74 -11.40
C VAL A 16 18.90 3.63 -12.57
N GLU A 17 18.51 4.07 -13.77
CA GLU A 17 19.38 4.03 -14.96
C GLU A 17 20.66 4.85 -14.78
N ARG A 18 20.55 6.04 -14.16
CA ARG A 18 21.74 6.83 -13.83
C ARG A 18 22.66 6.09 -12.86
N ARG A 19 22.11 5.42 -11.87
CA ARG A 19 22.88 4.66 -10.87
C ARG A 19 23.54 3.43 -11.47
N ARG A 20 22.87 2.70 -12.34
CA ARG A 20 23.41 1.57 -13.10
C ARG A 20 24.66 1.96 -13.88
N ARG A 21 24.63 3.10 -14.58
CA ARG A 21 25.80 3.62 -15.31
C ARG A 21 26.98 3.98 -14.41
N GLN A 22 26.71 4.39 -13.18
CA GLN A 22 27.75 4.72 -12.20
C GLN A 22 28.32 3.49 -11.47
N GLN A 23 27.56 2.40 -11.39
CA GLN A 23 27.86 1.19 -10.65
C GLN A 23 27.57 -0.06 -11.50
N PRO A 24 28.38 -0.32 -12.55
CA PRO A 24 28.13 -1.42 -13.50
C PRO A 24 28.18 -2.81 -12.86
N GLU A 25 28.81 -2.96 -11.69
CA GLU A 25 28.89 -4.21 -10.94
C GLU A 25 27.50 -4.75 -10.53
N TYR A 26 26.48 -3.88 -10.41
CA TYR A 26 25.11 -4.27 -10.11
C TYR A 26 24.24 -4.52 -11.35
N ASP A 27 24.75 -4.29 -12.56
CA ASP A 27 23.95 -4.41 -13.78
C ASP A 27 23.37 -5.81 -14.00
N HIS A 28 24.06 -6.83 -13.49
CA HIS A 28 23.57 -8.21 -13.52
C HIS A 28 22.22 -8.40 -12.83
N PHE A 29 21.88 -7.53 -11.85
CA PHE A 29 20.58 -7.56 -11.15
C PHE A 29 19.44 -7.08 -12.04
N PHE A 30 19.71 -6.21 -12.99
CA PHE A 30 18.72 -5.55 -13.84
C PHE A 30 18.53 -6.20 -15.21
N LYS A 31 19.17 -7.34 -15.47
CA LYS A 31 19.06 -8.03 -16.77
C LYS A 31 17.61 -8.50 -17.00
N GLU A 32 17.12 -8.27 -18.21
CA GLU A 32 15.76 -8.61 -18.63
C GLU A 32 15.52 -10.11 -18.83
N ASP A 33 16.58 -10.92 -18.92
CA ASP A 33 16.51 -12.37 -19.10
C ASP A 33 16.12 -13.15 -17.84
N ARG A 34 15.90 -12.45 -16.73
CA ARG A 34 15.40 -13.05 -15.49
C ARG A 34 13.89 -13.23 -15.56
N LEU A 35 13.40 -14.41 -15.20
CA LEU A 35 11.97 -14.73 -15.10
C LEU A 35 11.21 -13.74 -14.18
N GLU A 36 11.88 -13.20 -13.17
CA GLU A 36 11.37 -12.22 -12.23
C GLU A 36 12.31 -11.03 -12.11
N GLY A 37 12.53 -10.32 -13.22
CA GLY A 37 13.41 -9.16 -13.30
C GLY A 37 12.92 -7.98 -12.45
N PHE A 38 13.85 -7.04 -12.19
CA PHE A 38 13.51 -5.76 -11.57
C PHE A 38 12.52 -4.98 -12.45
N PHE A 39 11.62 -4.26 -11.80
CA PHE A 39 10.71 -3.34 -12.49
C PHE A 39 10.46 -2.06 -11.69
N VAL A 40 10.10 -0.99 -12.40
CA VAL A 40 9.48 0.21 -11.85
C VAL A 40 8.11 0.36 -12.51
N LYS A 41 7.04 0.35 -11.72
CA LYS A 41 5.65 0.46 -12.20
C LYS A 41 4.86 1.41 -11.30
N ASN A 42 3.75 1.91 -11.80
CA ASN A 42 2.79 2.67 -10.99
C ASN A 42 1.65 1.77 -10.48
N LEU A 43 0.81 2.30 -9.58
CA LEU A 43 -0.34 1.59 -9.00
C LEU A 43 -1.31 1.02 -10.05
N GLU A 44 -1.39 1.61 -11.23
CA GLU A 44 -2.34 1.20 -12.27
C GLU A 44 -1.80 0.03 -13.11
N ASN A 45 -0.47 -0.16 -13.14
CA ASN A 45 0.20 -1.11 -14.02
C ASN A 45 0.83 -2.30 -13.29
N VAL A 46 0.77 -2.37 -11.96
CA VAL A 46 1.41 -3.42 -11.16
C VAL A 46 0.58 -4.70 -11.03
N GLN A 47 -0.65 -4.69 -11.53
CA GLN A 47 -1.53 -5.86 -11.45
C GLN A 47 -0.95 -7.06 -12.20
N GLY A 48 -0.91 -8.22 -11.55
CA GLY A 48 -0.37 -9.46 -12.09
C GLY A 48 1.13 -9.68 -11.86
N ASP A 49 1.85 -8.68 -11.39
CA ASP A 49 3.26 -8.82 -11.03
C ASP A 49 3.42 -9.16 -9.54
N GLU A 50 4.35 -10.03 -9.24
CA GLU A 50 4.73 -10.39 -7.86
C GLU A 50 6.25 -10.46 -7.74
N ARG A 51 6.78 -10.10 -6.58
CA ARG A 51 8.21 -10.23 -6.23
C ARG A 51 8.33 -10.56 -4.75
N ASP A 52 9.46 -11.13 -4.36
CA ASP A 52 9.74 -11.40 -2.95
C ASP A 52 9.75 -10.08 -2.16
N VAL A 53 10.35 -9.04 -2.72
CA VAL A 53 10.41 -7.70 -2.12
C VAL A 53 9.77 -6.67 -3.03
N ILE A 54 8.82 -5.91 -2.50
CA ILE A 54 8.24 -4.74 -3.17
C ILE A 54 8.58 -3.47 -2.37
N ILE A 55 9.12 -2.49 -3.08
CA ILE A 55 9.29 -1.13 -2.53
C ILE A 55 8.11 -0.28 -3.01
N LEU A 56 7.25 0.12 -2.07
CA LEU A 56 6.18 1.10 -2.34
C LEU A 56 6.76 2.49 -2.10
N SER A 57 6.75 3.33 -3.13
CA SER A 57 7.30 4.69 -3.06
C SER A 57 6.19 5.72 -3.17
N LEU A 58 5.89 6.40 -2.07
CA LEU A 58 4.89 7.46 -1.97
C LEU A 58 5.59 8.82 -2.10
N GLY A 59 5.57 9.39 -3.31
CA GLY A 59 6.28 10.61 -3.66
C GLY A 59 5.44 11.90 -3.53
N TYR A 60 4.44 11.89 -2.68
CA TYR A 60 3.68 13.08 -2.32
C TYR A 60 4.29 13.73 -1.08
N GLY A 61 4.18 15.05 -0.97
CA GLY A 61 4.79 15.79 0.13
C GLY A 61 4.19 17.18 0.27
N PHE A 62 4.81 17.96 1.15
CA PHE A 62 4.47 19.36 1.35
C PHE A 62 4.99 20.20 0.18
N ASP A 63 4.22 21.21 -0.19
CA ASP A 63 4.66 22.23 -1.13
C ASP A 63 5.67 23.20 -0.48
N PRO A 64 6.28 24.13 -1.25
CA PRO A 64 7.22 25.10 -0.70
C PRO A 64 6.62 26.03 0.36
N GLN A 65 5.30 26.11 0.47
CA GLN A 65 4.55 26.87 1.48
C GLN A 65 4.23 26.04 2.73
N GLY A 66 4.64 24.77 2.75
CA GLY A 66 4.39 23.85 3.85
C GLY A 66 2.95 23.31 3.87
N GLN A 67 2.24 23.38 2.75
CA GLN A 67 0.90 22.82 2.62
C GLN A 67 0.94 21.46 1.94
N MET A 68 0.10 20.55 2.41
CA MET A 68 -0.07 19.22 1.80
C MET A 68 -1.43 19.13 1.15
N THR A 69 -1.46 18.69 -0.10
CA THR A 69 -2.72 18.38 -0.78
C THR A 69 -3.12 16.94 -0.50
N MET A 70 -4.41 16.71 -0.18
CA MET A 70 -4.95 15.37 0.01
C MET A 70 -5.27 14.66 -1.31
N ASN A 71 -4.51 14.95 -2.36
CA ASN A 71 -4.63 14.32 -3.66
C ASN A 71 -3.45 13.38 -3.91
N PHE A 72 -3.70 12.10 -3.76
CA PHE A 72 -2.75 11.00 -3.98
C PHE A 72 -2.99 10.30 -5.34
N GLY A 73 -3.41 11.06 -6.34
CA GLY A 73 -3.58 10.60 -7.72
C GLY A 73 -4.57 9.43 -7.85
N PRO A 74 -4.15 8.26 -8.36
CA PRO A 74 -5.02 7.10 -8.56
C PRO A 74 -5.73 6.60 -7.29
N VAL A 75 -5.18 6.86 -6.10
CA VAL A 75 -5.78 6.46 -4.82
C VAL A 75 -7.05 7.25 -4.52
N ASN A 76 -7.14 8.52 -4.95
CA ASN A 76 -8.33 9.33 -4.74
C ASN A 76 -9.48 9.03 -5.71
N ARG A 77 -9.21 8.31 -6.80
CA ARG A 77 -10.22 7.98 -7.82
C ARG A 77 -11.06 6.78 -7.40
N ALA A 78 -12.20 6.58 -8.05
CA ALA A 78 -13.02 5.38 -7.88
C ALA A 78 -12.18 4.10 -8.07
N GLY A 79 -12.25 3.16 -7.14
CA GLY A 79 -11.42 1.96 -7.11
C GLY A 79 -9.97 2.20 -6.64
N GLY A 80 -9.67 3.36 -6.04
CA GLY A 80 -8.35 3.66 -5.49
C GLY A 80 -7.95 2.72 -4.36
N GLU A 81 -8.91 2.34 -3.53
CA GLU A 81 -8.76 1.34 -2.48
C GLU A 81 -8.31 -0.02 -3.02
N ARG A 82 -8.87 -0.44 -4.16
CA ARG A 82 -8.50 -1.71 -4.80
C ARG A 82 -7.09 -1.65 -5.38
N ARG A 83 -6.72 -0.53 -6.01
CA ARG A 83 -5.36 -0.34 -6.54
C ARG A 83 -4.32 -0.39 -5.44
N LEU A 84 -4.59 0.26 -4.31
CA LEU A 84 -3.72 0.22 -3.15
C LEU A 84 -3.62 -1.20 -2.58
N ASN A 85 -4.75 -1.90 -2.41
CA ASN A 85 -4.77 -3.29 -1.96
C ASN A 85 -3.95 -4.20 -2.89
N VAL A 86 -4.14 -4.09 -4.21
CA VAL A 86 -3.33 -4.83 -5.19
C VAL A 86 -1.85 -4.54 -4.99
N ALA A 87 -1.43 -3.29 -4.85
CA ALA A 87 -0.03 -2.93 -4.70
C ALA A 87 0.62 -3.47 -3.43
N VAL A 88 -0.07 -3.36 -2.28
CA VAL A 88 0.48 -3.83 -0.98
C VAL A 88 0.55 -5.35 -0.88
N THR A 89 -0.24 -6.07 -1.69
CA THR A 89 -0.25 -7.54 -1.73
C THR A 89 0.66 -8.13 -2.81
N ARG A 90 1.49 -7.33 -3.47
CA ARG A 90 2.41 -7.83 -4.53
C ARG A 90 3.72 -8.39 -4.00
N ALA A 91 4.04 -8.18 -2.74
CA ALA A 91 5.22 -8.77 -2.11
C ALA A 91 4.88 -10.18 -1.58
N ARG A 92 5.73 -11.16 -1.88
CA ARG A 92 5.62 -12.50 -1.31
C ARG A 92 6.23 -12.58 0.09
N GLU A 93 7.28 -11.80 0.35
CA GLU A 93 8.01 -11.84 1.62
C GLU A 93 7.99 -10.50 2.36
N MET A 94 8.26 -9.39 1.66
CA MET A 94 8.45 -8.11 2.33
C MET A 94 8.00 -6.92 1.49
N THR A 95 7.22 -6.03 2.09
CA THR A 95 6.95 -4.70 1.54
C THR A 95 7.74 -3.64 2.30
N ILE A 96 8.50 -2.82 1.56
CA ILE A 96 9.22 -1.66 2.09
C ILE A 96 8.47 -0.41 1.67
N LEU A 97 7.96 0.35 2.63
CA LEU A 97 7.33 1.64 2.33
C LEU A 97 8.34 2.78 2.46
N VAL A 98 8.50 3.53 1.37
CA VAL A 98 9.28 4.77 1.33
C VAL A 98 8.31 5.93 1.15
N SER A 99 8.22 6.81 2.14
CA SER A 99 7.29 7.93 2.13
C SER A 99 7.94 9.18 2.70
N SER A 100 7.65 10.33 2.11
CA SER A 100 8.00 11.66 2.65
C SER A 100 6.92 12.26 3.54
N VAL A 101 5.78 11.58 3.67
CA VAL A 101 4.67 11.96 4.55
C VAL A 101 4.33 10.82 5.50
N LYS A 102 3.82 11.17 6.67
CA LYS A 102 3.33 10.26 7.70
C LYS A 102 1.80 10.30 7.77
N ALA A 103 1.22 9.32 8.45
CA ALA A 103 -0.22 9.33 8.72
C ALA A 103 -0.67 10.63 9.41
N ALA A 104 0.11 11.11 10.40
CA ALA A 104 -0.19 12.33 11.14
C ALA A 104 -0.17 13.63 10.30
N ASP A 105 0.45 13.61 9.12
CA ASP A 105 0.49 14.76 8.22
C ASP A 105 -0.80 14.88 7.37
N MET A 106 -1.63 13.84 7.37
CA MET A 106 -2.85 13.79 6.56
C MET A 106 -4.04 14.42 7.30
N ASP A 107 -4.68 15.39 6.67
CA ASP A 107 -5.92 15.99 7.15
C ASP A 107 -7.11 15.08 6.83
N MET A 108 -7.49 14.25 7.78
CA MET A 108 -8.56 13.27 7.61
C MET A 108 -9.96 13.90 7.60
N GLU A 109 -10.13 15.13 8.08
CA GLU A 109 -11.41 15.85 7.98
C GLU A 109 -11.72 16.24 6.53
N SER A 110 -10.69 16.50 5.73
CA SER A 110 -10.80 16.78 4.30
C SER A 110 -10.77 15.55 3.41
N ALA A 111 -10.52 14.36 3.95
CA ALA A 111 -10.45 13.11 3.18
C ALA A 111 -11.82 12.70 2.64
N LYS A 112 -11.96 12.70 1.30
CA LYS A 112 -13.23 12.42 0.61
C LYS A 112 -13.29 11.03 -0.02
N SER A 113 -12.17 10.34 -0.16
CA SER A 113 -12.12 9.04 -0.84
C SER A 113 -11.77 7.92 0.13
N ILE A 114 -12.38 6.76 -0.06
CA ILE A 114 -12.05 5.54 0.68
C ILE A 114 -10.56 5.20 0.50
N GLY A 115 -10.01 5.37 -0.70
CA GLY A 115 -8.61 5.12 -0.96
C GLY A 115 -7.68 5.96 -0.07
N THR A 116 -8.02 7.24 0.16
CA THR A 116 -7.24 8.12 1.07
C THR A 116 -7.33 7.64 2.53
N VAL A 117 -8.51 7.19 2.98
CA VAL A 117 -8.67 6.63 4.33
C VAL A 117 -7.83 5.36 4.51
N ILE A 118 -7.85 4.46 3.53
CA ILE A 118 -7.04 3.23 3.57
C ILE A 118 -5.54 3.54 3.49
N LEU A 119 -5.14 4.54 2.68
CA LEU A 119 -3.74 4.97 2.63
C LEU A 119 -3.26 5.51 3.98
N HIS A 120 -4.08 6.33 4.65
CA HIS A 120 -3.78 6.81 6.01
C HIS A 120 -3.58 5.64 6.98
N ALA A 121 -4.51 4.70 7.02
CA ALA A 121 -4.43 3.52 7.89
C ALA A 121 -3.19 2.66 7.56
N TYR A 122 -2.83 2.54 6.29
CA TYR A 122 -1.64 1.81 5.87
C TYR A 122 -0.34 2.51 6.29
N LEU A 123 -0.27 3.84 6.18
CA LEU A 123 0.85 4.63 6.70
C LEU A 123 0.99 4.46 8.21
N GLU A 124 -0.11 4.54 8.95
CA GLU A 124 -0.12 4.36 10.39
C GLU A 124 0.33 2.94 10.79
N TYR A 125 -0.15 1.92 10.09
CA TYR A 125 0.30 0.54 10.27
C TYR A 125 1.81 0.38 10.00
N ALA A 126 2.32 0.99 8.93
CA ALA A 126 3.73 0.93 8.59
C ALA A 126 4.63 1.63 9.64
N GLU A 127 4.13 2.68 10.29
CA GLU A 127 4.85 3.40 11.35
C GLU A 127 4.80 2.69 12.71
N LYS A 128 3.63 2.19 13.09
CA LYS A 128 3.35 1.70 14.45
C LYS A 128 3.29 0.18 14.56
N GLY A 129 3.26 -0.52 13.42
CA GLY A 129 3.17 -1.97 13.38
C GLY A 129 1.76 -2.52 13.64
N PRO A 130 1.63 -3.85 13.84
CA PRO A 130 0.34 -4.56 13.89
C PRO A 130 -0.55 -4.20 15.09
N GLU A 131 -0.04 -3.49 16.08
CA GLU A 131 -0.85 -3.05 17.24
C GLU A 131 -2.00 -2.11 16.82
N VAL A 132 -1.82 -1.35 15.73
CA VAL A 132 -2.88 -0.50 15.15
C VAL A 132 -4.09 -1.34 14.75
N LEU A 133 -3.89 -2.52 14.20
CA LEU A 133 -4.99 -3.40 13.77
C LEU A 133 -5.82 -3.91 14.95
N LYS A 134 -5.21 -4.05 16.12
CA LYS A 134 -5.91 -4.46 17.33
C LYS A 134 -6.87 -3.40 17.86
N SER A 135 -6.55 -2.12 17.70
CA SER A 135 -7.45 -1.01 18.06
C SER A 135 -8.65 -0.94 17.12
N VAL A 136 -8.41 -1.06 15.82
CA VAL A 136 -9.48 -1.08 14.81
C VAL A 136 -10.42 -2.27 15.00
N ALA A 137 -9.88 -3.45 15.29
CA ALA A 137 -10.69 -4.64 15.55
C ALA A 137 -11.55 -4.53 16.83
N ARG A 138 -11.15 -3.73 17.81
CA ARG A 138 -11.94 -3.46 19.03
C ARG A 138 -13.10 -2.49 18.76
N GLU A 139 -12.94 -1.54 17.85
CA GLU A 139 -13.98 -0.59 17.44
C GLU A 139 -15.00 -1.21 16.47
N ALA A 140 -14.56 -2.18 15.67
CA ALA A 140 -15.40 -2.93 14.72
C ALA A 140 -16.14 -4.11 15.37
N SER A 141 -16.64 -3.94 16.60
CA SER A 141 -17.30 -5.02 17.35
C SER A 141 -18.75 -5.32 16.92
N GLU A 142 -19.26 -4.67 15.89
CA GLU A 142 -20.56 -4.96 15.29
C GLU A 142 -20.38 -5.66 13.93
N PHE A 143 -21.02 -6.82 13.79
CA PHE A 143 -21.06 -7.54 12.53
C PHE A 143 -21.92 -6.78 11.51
N ASP A 144 -21.41 -6.58 10.30
CA ASP A 144 -22.11 -5.82 9.26
C ASP A 144 -23.27 -6.60 8.62
N SER A 145 -23.32 -7.91 8.82
CA SER A 145 -24.39 -8.74 8.25
C SER A 145 -24.85 -9.89 9.16
N PRO A 146 -26.11 -10.33 9.04
CA PRO A 146 -26.61 -11.52 9.73
C PRO A 146 -25.80 -12.78 9.43
N ILE A 147 -25.27 -12.93 8.22
CA ILE A 147 -24.44 -14.09 7.81
C ILE A 147 -23.13 -14.12 8.61
N GLU A 148 -22.49 -12.97 8.82
CA GLU A 148 -21.27 -12.90 9.63
C GLU A 148 -21.52 -13.28 11.09
N GLN A 149 -22.67 -12.90 11.64
CA GLN A 149 -23.09 -13.30 12.97
C GLN A 149 -23.28 -14.82 13.08
N ASP A 150 -23.93 -15.44 12.09
CA ASP A 150 -24.15 -16.88 12.05
C ASP A 150 -22.84 -17.66 11.91
N VAL A 151 -21.94 -17.20 11.03
CA VAL A 151 -20.61 -17.80 10.86
C VAL A 151 -19.79 -17.66 12.15
N ALA A 152 -19.81 -16.49 12.79
CA ALA A 152 -19.14 -16.26 14.07
C ALA A 152 -19.65 -17.22 15.17
N MET A 153 -20.95 -17.40 15.27
CA MET A 153 -21.53 -18.34 16.24
C MET A 153 -21.10 -19.80 15.98
N VAL A 154 -21.02 -20.22 14.73
CA VAL A 154 -20.53 -21.56 14.37
C VAL A 154 -19.06 -21.73 14.72
N LEU A 155 -18.22 -20.74 14.41
CA LEU A 155 -16.79 -20.78 14.73
C LEU A 155 -16.54 -20.80 16.23
N GLN A 156 -17.30 -20.01 17.02
CA GLN A 156 -17.24 -20.05 18.48
C GLN A 156 -17.60 -21.42 19.04
N ARG A 157 -18.65 -22.07 18.52
CA ARG A 157 -19.02 -23.44 18.90
C ARG A 157 -17.94 -24.46 18.62
N LEU A 158 -17.15 -24.25 17.58
CA LEU A 158 -16.03 -25.10 17.19
C LEU A 158 -14.72 -24.72 17.89
N SER A 159 -14.75 -23.76 18.84
CA SER A 159 -13.59 -23.22 19.58
C SER A 159 -12.51 -22.60 18.69
N TYR A 160 -12.87 -22.08 17.52
CA TYR A 160 -11.98 -21.30 16.71
C TYR A 160 -11.98 -19.82 17.14
N ALA A 161 -10.80 -19.24 17.27
CA ALA A 161 -10.67 -17.79 17.37
C ALA A 161 -10.85 -17.17 15.98
N PHE A 162 -11.67 -16.12 15.88
CA PHE A 162 -11.88 -15.39 14.64
C PHE A 162 -11.88 -13.88 14.90
N VAL A 163 -11.57 -13.11 13.87
CA VAL A 163 -11.66 -11.65 13.88
C VAL A 163 -12.67 -11.27 12.81
N PRO A 164 -13.73 -10.51 13.15
CA PRO A 164 -14.69 -10.01 12.16
C PRO A 164 -13.98 -9.13 11.12
N HIS A 165 -14.49 -9.11 9.92
CA HIS A 165 -14.07 -8.25 8.80
C HIS A 165 -12.64 -8.45 8.26
N VAL A 166 -11.97 -9.56 8.57
CA VAL A 166 -10.67 -9.87 7.96
C VAL A 166 -10.89 -10.54 6.60
N GLY A 167 -10.60 -9.82 5.53
CA GLY A 167 -10.54 -10.38 4.19
C GLY A 167 -11.80 -10.26 3.34
N CYS A 168 -12.72 -9.35 3.66
CA CYS A 168 -13.80 -8.98 2.76
C CYS A 168 -13.40 -7.78 1.90
N SER A 169 -12.87 -8.05 0.73
CA SER A 169 -12.75 -7.10 -0.39
C SER A 169 -13.67 -7.53 -1.52
#